data_4c329b476696afbf4d8f4368ffe7c511
#
_entry.id   4c329b476696afbf4d8f4368ffe7c511
#
_cell.length_a   1.000
_cell.length_b   1.000
_cell.length_c   1.000
_cell.angle_alpha   90.00
_cell.angle_beta   90.00
_cell.angle_gamma   90.00
#
_symmetry.space_group_name_H-M   'P 1'
#
loop_
_entity.id
_entity.type
_entity.pdbx_description
1 polymer ?
#
loop_
_entity_poly.entity_id
_entity_poly.type
_entity_poly.pdbx_seq_one_letter_code
_entity_poly.pdbx_strand_id
1 'polypeptide(L)'
;MKGLKTPLAIGLATALLAAALPASAQGAAYRHYVACGLSKNAKPSHVCQKARKKGAFFRSNRADVFYTVCVKFPTMKNLCAPRQEAEKGTLYVNKITSNIPGVHRVTWFVQGKQVGAFAFTVPR
;
A
#
# COMPACT_ATOMS: atom_id res chain seq x y z
N MET A 1 -46.79 13.47 5.74
CA MET A 1 -46.51 13.48 5.47
C MET A 1 -46.22 13.36 5.04
N LYS A 2 -46.00 13.25 5.12
CA LYS A 2 -45.52 13.35 4.72
C LYS A 2 -44.65 13.21 4.36
N GLY A 3 -44.54 13.27 4.52
CA GLY A 3 -43.77 13.21 4.22
C GLY A 3 -42.96 13.19 4.28
N LEU A 4 -42.88 13.48 4.52
CA LEU A 4 -42.11 13.57 4.44
C LEU A 4 -41.53 13.39 4.22
N LYS A 5 -41.88 13.38 4.32
CA LYS A 5 -41.27 13.46 4.10
C LYS A 5 -40.46 13.26 3.54
N THR A 6 -40.53 13.31 3.53
CA THR A 6 -39.65 13.20 3.10
C THR A 6 -38.87 13.20 2.57
N PRO A 7 -39.15 13.20 2.74
CA PRO A 7 -38.24 13.20 1.86
C PRO A 7 -37.02 13.46 2.09
N LEU A 8 -36.90 13.79 2.42
CA LEU A 8 -35.83 14.09 2.86
C LEU A 8 -34.86 13.15 3.02
N ALA A 9 -35.01 12.32 3.62
CA ALA A 9 -34.14 11.20 3.86
C ALA A 9 -33.43 10.76 2.62
N ILE A 10 -34.05 10.93 1.61
CA ILE A 10 -33.50 10.55 0.35
C ILE A 10 -32.19 11.20 0.06
N GLY A 11 -32.10 12.42 0.32
CA GLY A 11 -30.88 13.14 0.10
C GLY A 11 -29.74 12.61 0.92
N LEU A 12 -30.07 12.10 2.09
CA LEU A 12 -29.04 11.60 2.98
C LEU A 12 -28.34 10.39 2.43
N ALA A 13 -29.09 9.45 1.94
CA ALA A 13 -28.51 8.24 1.41
C ALA A 13 -27.56 8.56 0.27
N THR A 14 -27.95 9.47 -0.56
CA THR A 14 -27.11 9.86 -1.66
C THR A 14 -25.82 10.50 -1.20
N ALA A 15 -25.89 11.29 -0.17
CA ALA A 15 -24.71 11.96 0.33
C ALA A 15 -23.70 10.97 0.85
N LEU A 16 -24.14 9.90 1.47
CA LEU A 16 -23.22 8.91 1.99
C LEU A 16 -22.45 8.20 0.87
N LEU A 17 -23.13 7.88 -0.20
CA LEU A 17 -22.47 7.26 -1.32
C LEU A 17 -21.44 8.20 -1.93
N ALA A 18 -21.80 9.43 -2.07
CA ALA A 18 -20.89 10.40 -2.64
C ALA A 18 -19.65 10.56 -1.76
N ALA A 19 -19.78 10.41 -0.46
CA ALA A 19 -18.63 10.55 0.42
C ALA A 19 -17.63 9.43 0.22
N ALA A 20 -18.08 8.23 -0.13
CA ALA A 20 -17.15 7.13 -0.36
C ALA A 20 -16.40 7.30 -1.67
N LEU A 21 -17.07 7.78 -2.70
CA LEU A 21 -16.45 7.92 -4.00
C LEU A 21 -15.40 9.01 -4.11
N PRO A 22 -15.59 10.18 -3.51
CA PRO A 22 -14.59 11.24 -3.65
C PRO A 22 -13.20 10.85 -3.18
N ALA A 23 -13.09 9.98 -2.20
CA ALA A 23 -11.79 9.54 -1.74
C ALA A 23 -11.03 8.81 -2.85
N SER A 24 -11.70 7.94 -3.59
CA SER A 24 -11.10 7.25 -4.71
C SER A 24 -10.82 8.21 -5.86
N ALA A 25 -11.76 9.10 -6.16
CA ALA A 25 -11.60 10.02 -7.27
C ALA A 25 -10.45 10.98 -7.05
N GLN A 26 -10.15 11.30 -5.79
CA GLN A 26 -9.05 12.18 -5.45
C GLN A 26 -7.71 11.46 -5.41
N GLY A 27 -7.71 10.14 -5.53
CA GLY A 27 -6.53 9.34 -5.44
C GLY A 27 -6.18 8.99 -4.01
N ALA A 28 -5.38 7.97 -3.86
CA ALA A 28 -4.95 7.50 -2.56
C ALA A 28 -3.89 8.44 -1.99
N ALA A 29 -3.82 8.53 -0.67
CA ALA A 29 -2.78 9.29 0.00
C ALA A 29 -1.40 8.68 -0.23
N TYR A 30 -1.34 7.37 -0.41
CA TYR A 30 -0.09 6.64 -0.57
C TYR A 30 -0.19 5.65 -1.70
N ARG A 31 0.94 5.42 -2.37
CA ARG A 31 1.08 4.33 -3.33
C ARG A 31 2.07 3.34 -2.76
N HIS A 32 1.73 2.06 -2.79
CA HIS A 32 2.56 1.00 -2.21
C HIS A 32 2.40 -0.28 -3.01
N TYR A 33 3.50 -0.94 -3.29
CA TYR A 33 3.48 -2.21 -4.01
C TYR A 33 4.83 -2.88 -3.95
N VAL A 34 4.89 -4.14 -4.35
CA VAL A 34 6.13 -4.88 -4.55
C VAL A 34 6.30 -5.12 -6.05
N ALA A 35 7.54 -5.01 -6.50
CA ALA A 35 7.89 -5.33 -7.88
C ALA A 35 9.11 -6.24 -7.89
N CYS A 36 9.26 -7.00 -8.99
CA CYS A 36 10.39 -7.90 -9.17
C CYS A 36 11.53 -7.17 -9.86
N GLY A 37 12.04 -6.15 -9.20
CA GLY A 37 13.10 -5.29 -9.67
C GLY A 37 13.19 -4.07 -8.78
N LEU A 38 14.24 -3.27 -8.95
CA LEU A 38 14.48 -2.10 -8.14
C LEU A 38 14.32 -0.80 -8.91
N SER A 39 14.07 -0.90 -10.22
CA SER A 39 13.89 0.27 -11.07
C SER A 39 12.54 0.93 -10.78
N LYS A 40 12.51 2.25 -10.85
CA LYS A 40 11.26 3.00 -10.70
C LYS A 40 10.23 2.63 -11.76
N ASN A 41 10.66 2.00 -12.85
CA ASN A 41 9.77 1.55 -13.91
C ASN A 41 9.28 0.13 -13.71
N ALA A 42 9.75 -0.56 -12.66
CA ALA A 42 9.30 -1.92 -12.38
C ALA A 42 7.83 -1.90 -11.99
N LYS A 43 7.07 -2.83 -12.55
CA LYS A 43 5.63 -2.89 -12.35
C LYS A 43 5.27 -3.77 -11.17
N PRO A 44 4.17 -3.48 -10.47
CA PRO A 44 3.73 -4.33 -9.37
C PRO A 44 3.58 -5.78 -9.82
N SER A 45 3.99 -6.70 -8.96
CA SER A 45 3.84 -8.12 -9.24
C SER A 45 3.64 -8.89 -7.95
N HIS A 46 2.72 -9.86 -7.98
CA HIS A 46 2.46 -10.74 -6.86
C HIS A 46 3.26 -12.03 -6.92
N VAL A 47 4.09 -12.19 -7.96
CA VAL A 47 4.96 -13.36 -8.10
C VAL A 47 6.33 -12.88 -8.54
N CYS A 48 7.35 -13.24 -7.77
CA CYS A 48 8.74 -12.92 -8.10
C CYS A 48 9.58 -14.17 -8.01
N GLN A 49 10.29 -14.49 -9.10
CA GLN A 49 11.17 -15.64 -9.16
C GLN A 49 12.31 -15.50 -8.16
N LYS A 50 12.86 -16.64 -7.71
CA LYS A 50 13.91 -16.65 -6.68
C LYS A 50 15.07 -15.72 -6.98
N ALA A 51 15.58 -15.76 -8.19
CA ALA A 51 16.79 -15.02 -8.55
C ALA A 51 16.54 -13.54 -8.81
N ARG A 52 15.27 -13.13 -8.90
CA ARG A 52 14.96 -11.72 -9.21
C ARG A 52 15.10 -10.86 -7.97
N LYS A 53 15.63 -9.67 -8.16
CA LYS A 53 15.63 -8.66 -7.11
C LYS A 53 14.18 -8.24 -6.84
N LYS A 54 13.90 -7.94 -5.60
CA LYS A 54 12.55 -7.56 -5.19
C LYS A 54 12.61 -6.23 -4.46
N GLY A 55 11.66 -5.36 -4.73
CA GLY A 55 11.60 -4.06 -4.10
C GLY A 55 10.23 -3.76 -3.53
N ALA A 56 10.22 -3.16 -2.36
CA ALA A 56 9.03 -2.63 -1.76
C ALA A 56 9.01 -1.13 -2.06
N PHE A 57 8.00 -0.70 -2.81
CA PHE A 57 7.91 0.67 -3.30
C PHE A 57 6.89 1.47 -2.50
N PHE A 58 7.19 2.73 -2.25
CA PHE A 58 6.32 3.61 -1.49
C PHE A 58 6.42 5.04 -2.00
N ARG A 59 5.28 5.69 -2.13
CA ARG A 59 5.20 7.11 -2.45
C ARG A 59 4.11 7.76 -1.62
N SER A 60 4.44 8.87 -0.97
CA SER A 60 3.44 9.70 -0.32
C SER A 60 2.98 10.77 -1.32
N ASN A 61 1.68 10.86 -1.54
CA ASN A 61 1.14 11.71 -2.59
C ASN A 61 0.71 13.08 -2.09
N ARG A 62 0.56 13.27 -0.77
CA ARG A 62 -0.03 14.48 -0.22
C ARG A 62 0.86 15.25 0.74
N ALA A 63 1.83 14.59 1.37
CA ALA A 63 2.65 15.25 2.37
C ALA A 63 3.98 14.53 2.52
N ASP A 64 4.98 15.23 3.06
CA ASP A 64 6.20 14.57 3.53
C ASP A 64 5.85 13.76 4.77
N VAL A 65 6.33 12.52 4.82
CA VAL A 65 6.04 11.64 5.95
C VAL A 65 7.27 10.83 6.32
N PHE A 66 7.26 10.28 7.52
CA PHE A 66 8.19 9.21 7.88
C PHE A 66 7.45 7.88 7.76
N TYR A 67 8.08 6.89 7.15
CA TYR A 67 7.45 5.61 6.99
C TYR A 67 8.38 4.47 7.37
N THR A 68 7.78 3.34 7.68
CA THR A 68 8.47 2.08 7.96
C THR A 68 7.87 1.01 7.08
N VAL A 69 8.71 0.14 6.55
CA VAL A 69 8.24 -1.01 5.78
C VAL A 69 8.74 -2.28 6.46
N CYS A 70 7.85 -3.25 6.61
CA CYS A 70 8.13 -4.53 7.23
C CYS A 70 7.78 -5.66 6.29
N VAL A 71 8.55 -6.74 6.34
CA VAL A 71 8.29 -7.93 5.52
C VAL A 71 8.12 -9.12 6.45
N LYS A 72 7.02 -9.83 6.31
CA LYS A 72 6.80 -11.10 6.98
C LYS A 72 7.08 -12.21 6.00
N PHE A 73 8.04 -13.05 6.32
CA PHE A 73 8.52 -14.13 5.47
C PHE A 73 7.68 -15.38 5.64
N PRO A 74 7.76 -16.35 4.72
CA PRO A 74 7.05 -17.63 4.90
C PRO A 74 7.43 -18.36 6.18
N THR A 75 8.62 -18.11 6.71
CA THR A 75 9.08 -18.67 7.99
C THR A 75 8.44 -18.00 9.18
N MET A 76 7.56 -17.03 8.96
CA MET A 76 6.91 -16.21 9.99
C MET A 76 7.83 -15.18 10.63
N LYS A 77 9.10 -15.10 10.20
CA LYS A 77 10.00 -14.05 10.63
C LYS A 77 9.53 -12.72 10.07
N ASN A 78 9.62 -11.66 10.89
CA ASN A 78 9.21 -10.33 10.50
C ASN A 78 10.40 -9.38 10.63
N LEU A 79 10.75 -8.71 9.55
CA LEU A 79 11.85 -7.76 9.53
C LEU A 79 11.35 -6.41 9.04
N CYS A 80 11.75 -5.36 9.77
CA CYS A 80 11.38 -4.00 9.41
C CYS A 80 12.63 -3.19 9.08
N ALA A 81 12.56 -2.40 8.04
CA ALA A 81 13.61 -1.44 7.73
C ALA A 81 13.55 -0.29 8.75
N PRO A 82 14.65 0.42 8.96
CA PRO A 82 14.62 1.62 9.79
C PRO A 82 13.63 2.63 9.23
N ARG A 83 13.07 3.45 10.12
CA ARG A 83 12.18 4.53 9.71
C ARG A 83 12.92 5.48 8.77
N GLN A 84 12.28 5.88 7.69
CA GLN A 84 12.88 6.76 6.71
C GLN A 84 11.90 7.84 6.29
N GLU A 85 12.46 8.97 5.87
CA GLU A 85 11.67 10.10 5.41
C GLU A 85 11.32 9.91 3.94
N ALA A 86 10.07 10.21 3.59
CA ALA A 86 9.59 10.19 2.22
C ALA A 86 9.06 11.56 1.88
N GLU A 87 9.73 12.21 0.93
CA GLU A 87 9.27 13.50 0.42
C GLU A 87 8.06 13.29 -0.48
N LYS A 88 7.13 14.22 -0.38
CA LYS A 88 5.91 14.18 -1.18
C LYS A 88 6.24 13.99 -2.66
N GLY A 89 5.58 13.04 -3.30
CA GLY A 89 5.68 12.83 -4.74
C GLY A 89 6.89 12.01 -5.20
N THR A 90 7.77 11.63 -4.31
CA THR A 90 8.96 10.85 -4.66
C THR A 90 8.71 9.37 -4.39
N LEU A 91 9.10 8.54 -5.33
CA LEU A 91 8.97 7.08 -5.20
C LEU A 91 10.24 6.52 -4.58
N TYR A 92 10.07 5.83 -3.45
CA TYR A 92 11.16 5.19 -2.73
C TYR A 92 11.08 3.68 -2.89
N VAL A 93 12.22 3.01 -2.85
CA VAL A 93 12.28 1.56 -2.93
C VAL A 93 13.17 1.02 -1.82
N ASN A 94 12.66 -0.01 -1.12
CA ASN A 94 13.43 -0.77 -0.16
C ASN A 94 13.64 -2.17 -0.73
N LYS A 95 14.90 -2.58 -0.82
CA LYS A 95 15.23 -3.90 -1.36
C LYS A 95 14.79 -4.99 -0.39
N ILE A 96 14.13 -6.00 -0.91
CA ILE A 96 13.78 -7.20 -0.16
C ILE A 96 14.71 -8.31 -0.62
N THR A 97 15.49 -8.85 0.31
CA THR A 97 16.37 -9.95 0.03
C THR A 97 15.76 -11.23 0.57
N SER A 98 15.19 -12.03 -0.33
CA SER A 98 14.59 -13.31 0.04
C SER A 98 14.48 -14.20 -1.19
N ASN A 99 14.97 -15.43 -1.06
CA ASN A 99 14.75 -16.48 -2.03
C ASN A 99 13.95 -17.65 -1.42
N ILE A 100 13.31 -17.41 -0.31
CA ILE A 100 12.54 -18.44 0.39
C ILE A 100 11.22 -18.66 -0.36
N PRO A 101 10.94 -19.89 -0.81
CA PRO A 101 9.66 -20.14 -1.48
C PRO A 101 8.49 -19.90 -0.54
N GLY A 102 7.43 -19.34 -1.07
CA GLY A 102 6.22 -19.11 -0.30
C GLY A 102 5.75 -17.68 -0.33
N VAL A 103 4.71 -17.40 0.45
CA VAL A 103 4.06 -16.10 0.48
C VAL A 103 4.79 -15.18 1.45
N HIS A 104 5.10 -13.99 0.95
CA HIS A 104 5.67 -12.90 1.75
C HIS A 104 4.60 -11.81 1.85
N ARG A 105 4.51 -11.17 3.02
CA ARG A 105 3.57 -10.05 3.19
C ARG A 105 4.36 -8.81 3.57
N VAL A 106 4.20 -7.77 2.78
CA VAL A 106 4.85 -6.49 3.00
C VAL A 106 3.82 -5.51 3.55
N THR A 107 4.20 -4.77 4.58
CA THR A 107 3.31 -3.83 5.24
C THR A 107 4.03 -2.49 5.39
N TRP A 108 3.34 -1.40 5.10
CA TRP A 108 3.87 -0.05 5.26
C TRP A 108 3.12 0.66 6.37
N PHE A 109 3.89 1.43 7.15
CA PHE A 109 3.34 2.19 8.28
C PHE A 109 3.77 3.65 8.16
N VAL A 110 2.85 4.55 8.45
CA VAL A 110 3.15 5.98 8.57
C VAL A 110 2.73 6.40 9.96
N GLN A 111 3.68 6.94 10.73
CA GLN A 111 3.42 7.34 12.12
C GLN A 111 2.80 6.22 12.93
N GLY A 112 3.30 5.01 12.74
CA GLY A 112 2.85 3.85 13.48
C GLY A 112 1.54 3.24 13.02
N LYS A 113 0.88 3.82 12.03
CA LYS A 113 -0.37 3.28 11.50
C LYS A 113 -0.13 2.57 10.19
N GLN A 114 -0.73 1.40 10.03
CA GLN A 114 -0.63 0.66 8.79
C GLN A 114 -1.39 1.41 7.70
N VAL A 115 -0.69 1.72 6.59
CA VAL A 115 -1.29 2.43 5.47
C VAL A 115 -1.38 1.56 4.23
N GLY A 116 -0.77 0.39 4.22
CA GLY A 116 -0.86 -0.51 3.08
C GLY A 116 -0.26 -1.85 3.36
N ALA A 117 -0.64 -2.83 2.54
CA ALA A 117 -0.09 -4.17 2.56
C ALA A 117 -0.07 -4.71 1.14
N PHE A 118 0.88 -5.61 0.87
CA PHE A 118 1.00 -6.23 -0.44
C PHE A 118 1.65 -7.60 -0.25
N ALA A 119 1.05 -8.64 -0.80
CA ALA A 119 1.58 -9.98 -0.70
C ALA A 119 2.20 -10.39 -2.03
N PHE A 120 3.33 -11.07 -1.96
CA PHE A 120 3.93 -11.65 -3.15
C PHE A 120 4.43 -13.06 -2.82
N THR A 121 4.51 -13.89 -3.86
CA THR A 121 4.93 -15.28 -3.72
C THR A 121 6.24 -15.49 -4.46
N VAL A 122 7.16 -16.20 -3.80
CA VAL A 122 8.36 -16.73 -4.46
C VAL A 122 8.06 -18.18 -4.77
N PRO A 123 8.02 -18.59 -6.05
CA PRO A 123 7.75 -19.98 -6.42
C PRO A 123 8.90 -20.90 -6.04
N ARG A 124 8.59 -22.17 -5.92
CA ARG A 124 9.60 -23.21 -5.67
C ARG A 124 10.52 -23.37 -6.86
#